data_00d992c1259cc1830933d859f1815afe
#
_entry.id   00d992c1259cc1830933d859f1815afe
#
_cell.length_a   1.000
_cell.length_b   1.000
_cell.length_c   1.000
_cell.angle_alpha   90.00
_cell.angle_beta   90.00
_cell.angle_gamma   90.00
#
_symmetry.space_group_name_H-M   'P 1'
#
loop_
_entity.id
_entity.type
_entity.pdbx_description
1 polymer ?
#
loop_
_entity_poly.entity_id
_entity_poly.type
_entity_poly.pdbx_seq_one_letter_code
_entity_poly.pdbx_strand_id
1 'polypeptide(L)'
;MIRLKKIGLLILILTCIVSAFFEQSYSFAEHSKDFKIIGYYSEIFDDPIDQNIQFDKLTHIIYAFLIPAEDGSLIGIEEPEKLKELVEKSHQNDVKVLIAVGGWSYQNIPLDPAFEKMAAEEETRKKFIDHVIKFVDTYHLDGVEIDWEYPDLGESSQNYEKLVVGLEEALKEKGKYLTAALNGAWSKTEGPAVSKAVTDKCLEAFDWINIMAYDMNNEQHSPFWFAENSIDYWKNRGVPKEKIVLGLPFYARPSWKQYRHLVAEDRENAYKDYVTGDPLGSYYNGINTIKEKTRLAFKNASGIMMFDINEDTTDELSLLKAIKDTVDEVSSMSLDAFDKKLYFVVNGHELTFRHNENMGMPFIDENNRTLIPVRKPLEMIGAEVSYDEKNNIVTAKKKNITLEIPINKDYIQVNGEIVKMDTKAIIKSDRTYIPLRYVFEGFNYNIEWHGESRTVRIDS
;
A
#
# COMPACT_ATOMS: atom_id res chain seq x y z
N MET A 1 -24.03 46.11 26.36
CA MET A 1 -22.93 45.24 26.78
C MET A 1 -23.10 43.75 26.41
N ILE A 2 -24.29 43.16 26.47
CA ILE A 2 -24.54 41.73 26.16
C ILE A 2 -24.43 41.39 24.66
N ARG A 3 -24.79 42.31 23.76
CA ARG A 3 -24.66 42.06 22.29
C ARG A 3 -23.23 42.05 21.78
N LEU A 4 -22.34 42.88 22.33
CA LEU A 4 -20.91 42.90 21.95
C LEU A 4 -20.16 41.65 22.42
N LYS A 5 -20.50 41.07 23.59
CA LYS A 5 -19.92 39.83 24.05
C LYS A 5 -20.29 38.59 23.18
N LYS A 6 -21.54 38.55 22.65
CA LYS A 6 -22.00 37.49 21.74
C LYS A 6 -21.31 37.54 20.37
N ILE A 7 -21.05 38.78 19.85
CA ILE A 7 -20.34 38.97 18.58
C ILE A 7 -18.87 38.57 18.72
N GLY A 8 -18.21 38.97 19.83
CA GLY A 8 -16.83 38.60 20.10
C GLY A 8 -16.65 37.08 20.24
N LEU A 9 -17.60 36.38 20.88
CA LEU A 9 -17.56 34.92 21.02
C LEU A 9 -17.79 34.18 19.67
N LEU A 10 -18.66 34.75 18.82
CA LEU A 10 -18.92 34.19 17.48
C LEU A 10 -17.69 34.35 16.55
N ILE A 11 -16.99 35.48 16.62
CA ILE A 11 -15.77 35.75 15.86
C ILE A 11 -14.64 34.81 16.36
N LEU A 12 -14.50 34.60 17.68
CA LEU A 12 -13.51 33.71 18.24
C LEU A 12 -13.75 32.25 17.83
N ILE A 13 -15.01 31.80 17.81
CA ILE A 13 -15.37 30.45 17.34
C ILE A 13 -15.10 30.30 15.84
N LEU A 14 -15.41 31.32 15.06
CA LEU A 14 -15.17 31.32 13.62
C LEU A 14 -13.68 31.31 13.28
N THR A 15 -12.86 32.08 14.03
CA THR A 15 -11.39 32.06 13.87
C THR A 15 -10.78 30.73 14.31
N CYS A 16 -11.24 30.10 15.38
CA CYS A 16 -10.80 28.77 15.78
C CYS A 16 -11.18 27.67 14.77
N ILE A 17 -12.38 27.76 14.21
CA ILE A 17 -12.82 26.81 13.16
C ILE A 17 -12.00 27.02 11.87
N VAL A 18 -11.76 28.26 11.46
CA VAL A 18 -10.96 28.57 10.27
C VAL A 18 -9.50 28.18 10.46
N SER A 19 -8.91 28.42 11.65
CA SER A 19 -7.53 27.97 11.93
C SER A 19 -7.42 26.44 11.98
N ALA A 20 -8.37 25.74 12.58
CA ALA A 20 -8.38 24.27 12.59
C ALA A 20 -8.54 23.69 11.18
N PHE A 21 -9.34 24.29 10.31
CA PHE A 21 -9.45 23.89 8.90
C PHE A 21 -8.16 24.20 8.11
N PHE A 22 -7.49 25.31 8.39
CA PHE A 22 -6.22 25.66 7.76
C PHE A 22 -5.09 24.73 8.24
N GLU A 23 -5.00 24.42 9.52
CA GLU A 23 -4.02 23.47 10.06
C GLU A 23 -4.25 22.06 9.51
N GLN A 24 -5.49 21.60 9.41
CA GLN A 24 -5.83 20.30 8.86
C GLN A 24 -5.56 20.18 7.35
N SER A 25 -5.81 21.23 6.58
CA SER A 25 -5.51 21.30 5.15
C SER A 25 -4.01 21.42 4.89
N TYR A 26 -3.28 22.15 5.73
CA TYR A 26 -1.84 22.30 5.65
C TYR A 26 -1.14 20.97 5.99
N SER A 27 -1.57 20.28 7.05
CA SER A 27 -1.07 18.98 7.45
C SER A 27 -1.27 17.90 6.36
N PHE A 28 -2.39 17.91 5.64
CA PHE A 28 -2.64 16.94 4.56
C PHE A 28 -1.74 17.20 3.34
N ALA A 29 -1.57 18.46 2.96
CA ALA A 29 -0.69 18.85 1.84
C ALA A 29 0.81 18.62 2.17
N GLU A 30 1.21 18.78 3.44
CA GLU A 30 2.56 18.50 3.92
C GLU A 30 2.82 16.98 3.92
N HIS A 31 1.88 16.19 4.44
CA HIS A 31 1.95 14.73 4.41
C HIS A 31 2.13 14.18 2.98
N SER A 32 1.47 14.77 1.99
CA SER A 32 1.59 14.34 0.60
C SER A 32 2.97 14.58 0.00
N LYS A 33 3.70 15.61 0.48
CA LYS A 33 5.07 15.90 0.02
C LYS A 33 6.11 14.96 0.63
N ASP A 34 5.83 14.48 1.84
CA ASP A 34 6.74 13.64 2.60
C ASP A 34 6.43 12.13 2.43
N PHE A 35 5.41 11.78 1.61
CA PHE A 35 5.04 10.39 1.39
C PHE A 35 6.12 9.66 0.61
N LYS A 36 6.65 8.60 1.22
CA LYS A 36 7.77 7.83 0.67
C LYS A 36 7.29 6.80 -0.34
N ILE A 37 7.97 6.74 -1.49
CA ILE A 37 7.83 5.66 -2.47
C ILE A 37 9.21 5.02 -2.59
N ILE A 38 9.37 3.85 -1.96
CA ILE A 38 10.66 3.19 -1.74
C ILE A 38 10.73 1.91 -2.56
N GLY A 39 11.73 1.78 -3.43
CA GLY A 39 11.97 0.56 -4.18
C GLY A 39 13.18 -0.20 -3.68
N TYR A 40 13.04 -1.49 -3.34
CA TYR A 40 14.19 -2.36 -3.24
C TYR A 40 14.74 -2.65 -4.63
N TYR A 41 16.03 -2.62 -4.75
CA TYR A 41 16.78 -3.02 -5.93
C TYR A 41 17.69 -4.21 -5.59
N SER A 42 17.36 -5.38 -6.09
CA SER A 42 18.14 -6.60 -5.88
C SER A 42 19.24 -6.74 -6.92
N GLU A 43 20.50 -6.91 -6.47
CA GLU A 43 21.64 -7.14 -7.37
C GLU A 43 21.61 -8.49 -8.10
N ILE A 44 20.74 -9.42 -7.66
CA ILE A 44 20.60 -10.75 -8.29
C ILE A 44 20.03 -10.68 -9.71
N PHE A 45 19.44 -9.55 -10.11
CA PHE A 45 18.93 -9.33 -11.46
C PHE A 45 19.96 -8.58 -12.30
N ASP A 46 20.34 -9.15 -13.42
CA ASP A 46 21.30 -8.55 -14.37
C ASP A 46 20.61 -7.56 -15.33
N ASP A 47 19.72 -6.74 -14.79
CA ASP A 47 18.99 -5.74 -15.57
C ASP A 47 19.77 -4.41 -15.62
N PRO A 48 19.85 -3.74 -16.80
CA PRO A 48 20.47 -2.42 -16.90
C PRO A 48 19.70 -1.37 -16.09
N ILE A 49 20.39 -0.56 -15.30
CA ILE A 49 19.81 0.49 -14.45
C ILE A 49 18.94 1.46 -15.26
N ASP A 50 19.40 1.88 -16.44
CA ASP A 50 18.70 2.88 -17.26
C ASP A 50 17.38 2.43 -17.87
N GLN A 51 17.16 1.12 -18.00
CA GLN A 51 16.02 0.60 -18.74
C GLN A 51 14.86 0.20 -17.81
N ASN A 52 15.14 -0.07 -16.53
CA ASN A 52 14.17 -0.68 -15.63
C ASN A 52 13.80 0.18 -14.43
N ILE A 53 14.63 1.18 -14.07
CA ILE A 53 14.32 2.02 -12.90
C ILE A 53 13.61 3.28 -13.34
N GLN A 54 12.37 3.45 -12.83
CA GLN A 54 11.52 4.62 -13.05
C GLN A 54 11.81 5.66 -11.94
N PHE A 55 13.00 6.30 -11.99
CA PHE A 55 13.46 7.24 -10.96
C PHE A 55 12.47 8.37 -10.66
N ASP A 56 11.75 8.85 -11.68
CA ASP A 56 10.75 9.91 -11.59
C ASP A 56 9.55 9.56 -10.69
N LYS A 57 9.43 8.30 -10.27
CA LYS A 57 8.34 7.79 -9.44
C LYS A 57 8.78 7.40 -8.04
N LEU A 58 10.07 7.40 -7.77
CA LEU A 58 10.67 6.97 -6.51
C LEU A 58 11.12 8.17 -5.67
N THR A 59 11.12 8.01 -4.36
CA THR A 59 11.77 8.91 -3.42
C THR A 59 13.03 8.30 -2.84
N HIS A 60 13.06 6.98 -2.71
CA HIS A 60 14.18 6.23 -2.15
C HIS A 60 14.37 4.92 -2.92
N ILE A 61 15.61 4.46 -2.96
CA ILE A 61 15.98 3.10 -3.36
C ILE A 61 16.74 2.46 -2.21
N ILE A 62 16.46 1.19 -1.94
CA ILE A 62 17.21 0.37 -1.01
C ILE A 62 17.92 -0.72 -1.82
N TYR A 63 19.24 -0.63 -1.90
CA TYR A 63 20.05 -1.66 -2.57
C TYR A 63 20.17 -2.89 -1.69
N ALA A 64 19.92 -4.07 -2.21
CA ALA A 64 19.90 -5.34 -1.48
C ALA A 64 20.84 -6.36 -2.15
N PHE A 65 21.79 -6.96 -1.43
CA PHE A 65 22.04 -6.83 -0.01
C PHE A 65 23.54 -6.73 0.30
N LEU A 66 23.89 -6.06 1.38
CA LEU A 66 25.20 -6.12 2.00
C LEU A 66 25.19 -7.19 3.10
N ILE A 67 26.10 -8.13 3.07
CA ILE A 67 26.04 -9.35 3.88
C ILE A 67 26.89 -9.23 5.13
N PRO A 68 26.35 -9.40 6.35
CA PRO A 68 27.11 -9.42 7.58
C PRO A 68 27.84 -10.76 7.77
N ALA A 69 29.02 -10.70 8.40
CA ALA A 69 29.75 -11.89 8.83
C ALA A 69 29.83 -11.95 10.38
N GLU A 70 29.97 -13.17 10.90
CA GLU A 70 29.98 -13.46 12.35
C GLU A 70 31.02 -12.66 13.14
N ASP A 71 32.14 -12.30 12.51
CA ASP A 71 33.26 -11.56 13.13
C ASP A 71 33.12 -10.04 13.04
N GLY A 72 31.97 -9.54 12.58
CA GLY A 72 31.71 -8.10 12.37
C GLY A 72 32.30 -7.53 11.07
N SER A 73 32.86 -8.37 10.20
CA SER A 73 33.22 -7.95 8.84
C SER A 73 31.96 -7.97 7.93
N LEU A 74 32.10 -7.41 6.73
CA LEU A 74 31.07 -7.43 5.71
C LEU A 74 31.57 -8.22 4.51
N ILE A 75 30.74 -9.08 3.95
CA ILE A 75 30.91 -9.63 2.62
C ILE A 75 30.48 -8.56 1.65
N GLY A 76 31.38 -8.14 0.77
CA GLY A 76 31.10 -7.06 -0.20
C GLY A 76 30.00 -7.45 -1.18
N ILE A 77 29.43 -6.44 -1.81
CA ILE A 77 28.50 -6.59 -2.92
C ILE A 77 29.21 -7.14 -4.17
N GLU A 78 28.48 -7.84 -5.02
CA GLU A 78 29.05 -8.49 -6.20
C GLU A 78 29.38 -7.47 -7.30
N GLU A 79 28.56 -6.43 -7.46
CA GLU A 79 28.66 -5.42 -8.52
C GLU A 79 28.89 -3.99 -7.99
N PRO A 80 30.08 -3.67 -7.43
CA PRO A 80 30.34 -2.37 -6.80
C PRO A 80 30.23 -1.18 -7.76
N GLU A 81 30.54 -1.34 -9.03
CA GLU A 81 30.40 -0.28 -10.03
C GLU A 81 28.93 -0.02 -10.38
N LYS A 82 28.09 -1.06 -10.37
CA LYS A 82 26.64 -0.93 -10.55
C LYS A 82 25.99 -0.17 -9.39
N LEU A 83 26.42 -0.42 -8.14
CA LEU A 83 25.98 0.39 -7.01
C LEU A 83 26.38 1.87 -7.16
N LYS A 84 27.60 2.17 -7.57
CA LYS A 84 28.04 3.56 -7.81
C LYS A 84 27.19 4.25 -8.87
N GLU A 85 26.95 3.56 -9.99
CA GLU A 85 26.10 4.05 -11.07
C GLU A 85 24.66 4.30 -10.57
N LEU A 86 24.10 3.37 -9.80
CA LEU A 86 22.78 3.51 -9.21
C LEU A 86 22.70 4.74 -8.30
N VAL A 87 23.67 4.93 -7.40
CA VAL A 87 23.71 6.06 -6.48
C VAL A 87 23.83 7.39 -7.26
N GLU A 88 24.72 7.47 -8.25
CA GLU A 88 24.88 8.66 -9.06
C GLU A 88 23.59 9.04 -9.81
N LYS A 89 22.96 8.07 -10.48
CA LYS A 89 21.69 8.31 -11.20
C LYS A 89 20.54 8.64 -10.27
N SER A 90 20.45 7.98 -9.12
CA SER A 90 19.45 8.27 -8.11
C SER A 90 19.56 9.71 -7.62
N HIS A 91 20.75 10.14 -7.23
CA HIS A 91 20.98 11.50 -6.75
C HIS A 91 20.74 12.57 -7.83
N GLN A 92 21.01 12.27 -9.11
CA GLN A 92 20.66 13.15 -10.24
C GLN A 92 19.14 13.34 -10.41
N ASN A 93 18.34 12.41 -9.87
CA ASN A 93 16.87 12.44 -9.90
C ASN A 93 16.24 12.75 -8.53
N ASP A 94 17.01 13.29 -7.58
CA ASP A 94 16.58 13.59 -6.20
C ASP A 94 16.08 12.35 -5.42
N VAL A 95 16.51 11.15 -5.78
CA VAL A 95 16.20 9.87 -5.13
C VAL A 95 17.31 9.51 -4.16
N LYS A 96 16.93 9.20 -2.90
CA LYS A 96 17.87 8.76 -1.86
C LYS A 96 18.21 7.28 -2.01
N VAL A 97 19.44 6.89 -1.65
CA VAL A 97 19.87 5.49 -1.73
C VAL A 97 20.36 4.99 -0.37
N LEU A 98 19.72 3.92 0.12
CA LEU A 98 20.13 3.20 1.32
C LEU A 98 20.70 1.83 0.91
N ILE A 99 21.45 1.22 1.83
CA ILE A 99 21.90 -0.17 1.71
C ILE A 99 21.17 -1.04 2.71
N ALA A 100 20.52 -2.12 2.27
CA ALA A 100 19.99 -3.14 3.15
C ALA A 100 21.12 -4.07 3.58
N VAL A 101 21.25 -4.27 4.88
CA VAL A 101 22.22 -5.19 5.48
C VAL A 101 21.47 -6.38 6.03
N GLY A 102 21.68 -7.56 5.45
CA GLY A 102 21.04 -8.80 5.88
C GLY A 102 20.24 -9.48 4.78
N GLY A 103 18.94 -9.68 5.04
CA GLY A 103 18.02 -10.52 4.28
C GLY A 103 17.94 -11.94 4.85
N TRP A 104 17.08 -12.78 4.26
CA TRP A 104 16.81 -14.14 4.76
C TRP A 104 18.03 -15.07 4.68
N SER A 105 18.74 -15.05 3.55
CA SER A 105 19.86 -15.98 3.31
C SER A 105 20.83 -15.45 2.26
N TYR A 106 22.08 -15.87 2.34
CA TYR A 106 23.09 -15.68 1.31
C TYR A 106 23.65 -17.03 0.89
N GLN A 107 23.66 -17.31 -0.42
CA GLN A 107 24.10 -18.62 -0.98
C GLN A 107 23.40 -19.82 -0.33
N ASN A 108 22.12 -19.70 -0.05
CA ASN A 108 21.28 -20.71 0.67
C ASN A 108 21.68 -20.95 2.14
N ILE A 109 22.49 -20.09 2.74
CA ILE A 109 22.83 -20.13 4.17
C ILE A 109 22.02 -19.04 4.87
N PRO A 110 21.18 -19.37 5.89
CA PRO A 110 20.47 -18.36 6.67
C PRO A 110 21.45 -17.38 7.32
N LEU A 111 21.08 -16.07 7.33
CA LEU A 111 21.93 -15.02 7.89
C LEU A 111 21.69 -14.76 9.37
N ASP A 112 20.57 -15.22 9.93
CA ASP A 112 20.27 -15.07 11.35
C ASP A 112 21.42 -15.54 12.26
N PRO A 113 22.07 -16.72 12.09
CA PRO A 113 23.20 -17.13 12.93
C PRO A 113 24.41 -16.18 12.86
N ALA A 114 24.64 -15.54 11.73
CA ALA A 114 25.73 -14.57 11.59
C ALA A 114 25.43 -13.29 12.36
N PHE A 115 24.19 -12.79 12.29
CA PHE A 115 23.73 -11.68 13.09
C PHE A 115 23.81 -11.96 14.59
N GLU A 116 23.32 -13.14 15.03
CA GLU A 116 23.37 -13.52 16.45
C GLU A 116 24.78 -13.46 17.02
N LYS A 117 25.75 -14.05 16.33
CA LYS A 117 27.15 -14.04 16.77
C LYS A 117 27.77 -12.64 16.71
N MET A 118 27.57 -11.93 15.61
CA MET A 118 28.10 -10.58 15.42
C MET A 118 27.55 -9.60 16.47
N ALA A 119 26.25 -9.69 16.78
CA ALA A 119 25.59 -8.79 17.72
C ALA A 119 25.84 -9.13 19.20
N ALA A 120 26.25 -10.36 19.53
CA ALA A 120 26.45 -10.79 20.91
C ALA A 120 27.58 -10.04 21.60
N GLU A 121 28.75 -9.90 20.95
CA GLU A 121 29.94 -9.34 21.54
C GLU A 121 30.12 -7.85 21.19
N GLU A 122 30.58 -7.05 22.13
CA GLU A 122 30.78 -5.61 21.93
C GLU A 122 31.84 -5.33 20.84
N GLU A 123 32.90 -6.13 20.78
CA GLU A 123 34.00 -5.96 19.83
C GLU A 123 33.52 -6.20 18.39
N THR A 124 32.81 -7.30 18.15
CA THR A 124 32.28 -7.65 16.81
C THR A 124 31.18 -6.67 16.37
N ARG A 125 30.32 -6.25 17.29
CA ARG A 125 29.28 -5.24 17.06
C ARG A 125 29.88 -3.89 16.65
N LYS A 126 30.91 -3.44 17.40
CA LYS A 126 31.60 -2.18 17.06
C LYS A 126 32.30 -2.28 15.72
N LYS A 127 33.02 -3.36 15.47
CA LYS A 127 33.68 -3.61 14.17
C LYS A 127 32.69 -3.59 13.02
N PHE A 128 31.50 -4.19 13.19
CA PHE A 128 30.45 -4.18 12.21
C PHE A 128 29.96 -2.75 11.94
N ILE A 129 29.65 -1.98 12.97
CA ILE A 129 29.21 -0.58 12.85
C ILE A 129 30.26 0.23 12.08
N ASP A 130 31.53 0.14 12.46
CA ASP A 130 32.63 0.85 11.81
C ASP A 130 32.73 0.49 10.29
N HIS A 131 32.51 -0.79 9.95
CA HIS A 131 32.52 -1.24 8.56
C HIS A 131 31.30 -0.74 7.78
N VAL A 132 30.11 -0.75 8.37
CA VAL A 132 28.87 -0.23 7.76
C VAL A 132 29.03 1.27 7.49
N ILE A 133 29.51 2.03 8.46
CA ILE A 133 29.75 3.47 8.28
C ILE A 133 30.76 3.75 7.18
N LYS A 134 31.86 2.98 7.15
CA LYS A 134 32.86 3.10 6.07
C LYS A 134 32.26 2.77 4.70
N PHE A 135 31.36 1.79 4.63
CA PHE A 135 30.68 1.43 3.38
C PHE A 135 29.76 2.57 2.92
N VAL A 136 28.93 3.12 3.82
CA VAL A 136 28.07 4.29 3.57
C VAL A 136 28.86 5.48 3.03
N ASP A 137 29.98 5.80 3.66
CA ASP A 137 30.86 6.89 3.22
C ASP A 137 31.48 6.60 1.83
N THR A 138 31.94 5.36 1.60
CA THR A 138 32.61 4.95 0.36
C THR A 138 31.71 5.07 -0.86
N TYR A 139 30.43 4.70 -0.71
CA TYR A 139 29.44 4.72 -1.80
C TYR A 139 28.52 5.93 -1.76
N HIS A 140 28.74 6.89 -0.85
CA HIS A 140 27.93 8.11 -0.70
C HIS A 140 26.44 7.82 -0.48
N LEU A 141 26.14 6.76 0.27
CA LEU A 141 24.78 6.36 0.58
C LEU A 141 24.10 7.33 1.54
N ASP A 142 22.77 7.38 1.50
CA ASP A 142 21.96 8.24 2.36
C ASP A 142 21.54 7.56 3.67
N GLY A 143 21.73 6.25 3.80
CA GLY A 143 21.38 5.51 5.02
C GLY A 143 21.59 4.01 4.93
N VAL A 144 21.12 3.35 5.96
CA VAL A 144 21.20 1.90 6.16
C VAL A 144 19.83 1.37 6.54
N GLU A 145 19.45 0.25 5.96
CA GLU A 145 18.34 -0.57 6.41
C GLU A 145 18.87 -1.85 7.05
N ILE A 146 18.40 -2.18 8.26
CA ILE A 146 18.69 -3.46 8.88
C ILE A 146 17.57 -4.44 8.55
N ASP A 147 17.95 -5.54 7.90
CA ASP A 147 17.06 -6.62 7.51
C ASP A 147 17.53 -7.94 8.18
N TRP A 148 17.41 -7.99 9.52
CA TRP A 148 17.71 -9.19 10.27
C TRP A 148 16.46 -10.06 10.42
N GLU A 149 16.46 -11.23 9.80
CA GLU A 149 15.32 -12.13 9.75
C GLU A 149 15.62 -13.45 10.54
N TYR A 150 15.37 -13.52 11.86
CA TYR A 150 14.84 -12.47 12.73
C TYR A 150 15.48 -12.57 14.11
N PRO A 151 15.65 -11.47 14.87
CA PRO A 151 16.14 -11.59 16.25
C PRO A 151 15.11 -12.33 17.11
N ASP A 152 15.60 -13.21 17.99
CA ASP A 152 14.78 -13.92 18.97
C ASP A 152 14.53 -13.11 20.24
N LEU A 153 13.57 -13.57 21.06
CA LEU A 153 13.31 -13.00 22.37
C LEU A 153 14.48 -13.24 23.34
N GLY A 154 14.62 -12.41 24.33
CA GLY A 154 15.63 -12.55 25.39
C GLY A 154 16.97 -11.91 25.06
N GLU A 155 18.06 -12.67 25.03
CA GLU A 155 19.40 -12.13 24.82
C GLU A 155 19.58 -11.57 23.40
N SER A 156 19.05 -12.24 22.40
CA SER A 156 19.04 -11.81 21.00
C SER A 156 18.40 -10.42 20.88
N SER A 157 17.21 -10.22 21.45
CA SER A 157 16.53 -8.93 21.50
C SER A 157 17.38 -7.81 22.13
N GLN A 158 18.10 -8.12 23.20
CA GLN A 158 19.00 -7.15 23.86
C GLN A 158 20.20 -6.81 22.97
N ASN A 159 20.74 -7.81 22.27
CA ASN A 159 21.87 -7.63 21.36
C ASN A 159 21.45 -6.85 20.11
N TYR A 160 20.25 -7.12 19.59
CA TYR A 160 19.63 -6.32 18.53
C TYR A 160 19.46 -4.85 18.94
N GLU A 161 18.94 -4.58 20.15
CA GLU A 161 18.80 -3.22 20.67
C GLU A 161 20.16 -2.50 20.71
N LYS A 162 21.22 -3.17 21.24
CA LYS A 162 22.56 -2.57 21.30
C LYS A 162 23.11 -2.27 19.90
N LEU A 163 22.86 -3.16 18.94
CA LEU A 163 23.28 -2.98 17.55
C LEU A 163 22.57 -1.78 16.91
N VAL A 164 21.25 -1.73 17.03
CA VAL A 164 20.40 -0.68 16.44
C VAL A 164 20.75 0.69 17.03
N VAL A 165 20.85 0.79 18.35
CA VAL A 165 21.22 2.06 19.03
C VAL A 165 22.62 2.52 18.62
N GLY A 166 23.60 1.61 18.56
CA GLY A 166 24.95 1.97 18.12
C GLY A 166 25.03 2.40 16.66
N LEU A 167 24.22 1.81 15.77
CA LEU A 167 24.10 2.24 14.38
C LEU A 167 23.43 3.62 14.27
N GLU A 168 22.35 3.86 15.04
CA GLU A 168 21.65 5.15 15.05
C GLU A 168 22.61 6.27 15.47
N GLU A 169 23.34 6.10 16.57
CA GLU A 169 24.31 7.08 17.04
C GLU A 169 25.34 7.42 15.95
N ALA A 170 25.93 6.41 15.32
CA ALA A 170 26.96 6.59 14.31
C ALA A 170 26.44 7.22 12.98
N LEU A 171 25.23 6.84 12.56
CA LEU A 171 24.62 7.38 11.33
C LEU A 171 24.08 8.80 11.55
N LYS A 172 23.50 9.08 12.69
CA LYS A 172 22.95 10.40 13.04
C LYS A 172 24.02 11.49 13.04
N GLU A 173 25.23 11.21 13.55
CA GLU A 173 26.37 12.13 13.48
C GLU A 173 26.69 12.56 12.05
N LYS A 174 26.33 11.74 11.05
CA LYS A 174 26.56 11.98 9.62
C LYS A 174 25.29 12.47 8.89
N GLY A 175 24.16 12.61 9.58
CA GLY A 175 22.88 12.96 8.96
C GLY A 175 22.37 11.88 8.00
N LYS A 176 22.62 10.60 8.32
CA LYS A 176 22.23 9.44 7.53
C LYS A 176 21.07 8.70 8.18
N TYR A 177 20.18 8.11 7.37
CA TYR A 177 19.02 7.36 7.86
C TYR A 177 19.39 5.99 8.41
N LEU A 178 18.65 5.56 9.43
CA LEU A 178 18.59 4.18 9.90
C LEU A 178 17.16 3.68 9.81
N THR A 179 16.94 2.58 9.08
CA THR A 179 15.62 1.96 8.89
C THR A 179 15.69 0.46 9.16
N ALA A 180 14.54 -0.20 9.21
CA ALA A 180 14.49 -1.64 9.35
C ALA A 180 13.34 -2.26 8.56
N ALA A 181 13.59 -3.43 7.96
CA ALA A 181 12.56 -4.32 7.45
C ALA A 181 11.99 -5.16 8.60
N LEU A 182 10.69 -5.09 8.85
CA LEU A 182 10.03 -5.77 9.96
C LEU A 182 8.81 -6.57 9.49
N ASN A 183 8.47 -7.63 10.22
CA ASN A 183 7.34 -8.50 9.86
C ASN A 183 6.00 -7.78 9.78
N GLY A 184 5.16 -8.24 8.85
CA GLY A 184 3.72 -8.03 8.90
C GLY A 184 3.04 -8.78 10.05
N ALA A 185 1.77 -8.47 10.31
CA ALA A 185 0.98 -9.08 11.37
C ALA A 185 -0.41 -9.50 10.91
N TRP A 186 -0.88 -10.66 11.38
CA TRP A 186 -2.19 -11.21 11.00
C TRP A 186 -3.38 -10.62 11.77
N SER A 187 -3.12 -9.86 12.82
CA SER A 187 -4.16 -9.10 13.53
C SER A 187 -3.62 -7.76 14.03
N LYS A 188 -4.54 -6.88 14.41
CA LYS A 188 -4.21 -5.54 14.96
C LYS A 188 -3.42 -5.59 16.26
N THR A 189 -3.43 -6.69 16.99
CA THR A 189 -2.81 -6.85 18.32
C THR A 189 -1.89 -8.05 18.42
N GLU A 190 -1.91 -8.95 17.44
CA GLU A 190 -1.12 -10.18 17.43
C GLU A 190 -0.35 -10.30 16.11
N GLY A 191 0.94 -10.64 16.23
CA GLY A 191 1.86 -10.85 15.14
C GLY A 191 2.87 -11.94 15.47
N PRO A 192 3.88 -12.15 14.61
CA PRO A 192 4.96 -13.08 14.88
C PRO A 192 5.62 -12.83 16.23
N ALA A 193 5.99 -13.89 16.95
CA ALA A 193 6.64 -13.77 18.25
C ALA A 193 7.92 -12.92 18.17
N VAL A 194 8.68 -13.08 17.10
CA VAL A 194 9.91 -12.32 16.78
C VAL A 194 9.70 -10.81 16.67
N SER A 195 8.51 -10.34 16.28
CA SER A 195 8.22 -8.91 16.28
C SER A 195 8.35 -8.27 17.67
N LYS A 196 8.20 -9.05 18.74
CA LYS A 196 8.38 -8.58 20.12
C LYS A 196 9.85 -8.44 20.53
N ALA A 197 10.77 -9.03 19.76
CA ALA A 197 12.20 -8.85 19.97
C ALA A 197 12.68 -7.44 19.57
N VAL A 198 11.91 -6.75 18.72
CA VAL A 198 12.14 -5.34 18.40
C VAL A 198 11.64 -4.49 19.57
N THR A 199 12.54 -3.96 20.39
CA THR A 199 12.20 -3.18 21.59
C THR A 199 11.70 -1.78 21.23
N ASP A 200 11.09 -1.09 22.20
CA ASP A 200 10.65 0.30 22.03
C ASP A 200 11.83 1.23 21.69
N LYS A 201 13.03 0.97 22.26
CA LYS A 201 14.24 1.74 21.92
C LYS A 201 14.68 1.54 20.47
N CYS A 202 14.54 0.33 19.91
CA CYS A 202 14.77 0.12 18.49
C CYS A 202 13.78 0.93 17.65
N LEU A 203 12.48 0.90 18.00
CA LEU A 203 11.44 1.66 17.29
C LEU A 203 11.65 3.19 17.39
N GLU A 204 12.19 3.67 18.51
CA GLU A 204 12.59 5.08 18.67
C GLU A 204 13.78 5.46 17.79
N ALA A 205 14.77 4.56 17.67
CA ALA A 205 16.01 4.76 16.94
C ALA A 205 15.81 4.79 15.40
N PHE A 206 14.86 4.03 14.87
CA PHE A 206 14.59 4.03 13.43
C PHE A 206 13.96 5.34 12.96
N ASP A 207 14.38 5.85 11.80
CA ASP A 207 13.73 6.95 11.09
C ASP A 207 12.35 6.52 10.57
N TRP A 208 12.27 5.31 10.04
CA TRP A 208 11.02 4.60 9.72
C TRP A 208 11.26 3.09 9.68
N ILE A 209 10.16 2.33 9.67
CA ILE A 209 10.14 0.87 9.50
C ILE A 209 9.43 0.50 8.20
N ASN A 210 10.01 -0.40 7.42
CA ASN A 210 9.41 -1.01 6.24
C ASN A 210 8.73 -2.32 6.64
N ILE A 211 7.39 -2.35 6.64
CA ILE A 211 6.63 -3.53 7.08
C ILE A 211 6.51 -4.51 5.93
N MET A 212 7.09 -5.68 6.05
CA MET A 212 6.95 -6.78 5.09
C MET A 212 5.56 -7.41 5.20
N ALA A 213 4.54 -6.74 4.66
CA ALA A 213 3.15 -7.20 4.69
C ALA A 213 2.86 -8.19 3.53
N TYR A 214 3.74 -9.19 3.39
CA TYR A 214 3.71 -10.23 2.37
C TYR A 214 4.36 -11.51 2.91
N ASP A 215 4.49 -12.52 2.06
CA ASP A 215 5.02 -13.85 2.41
C ASP A 215 4.26 -14.56 3.53
N MET A 216 2.94 -14.34 3.60
CA MET A 216 2.11 -15.19 4.43
C MET A 216 2.28 -16.65 4.00
N ASN A 217 2.55 -17.54 4.96
CA ASN A 217 2.65 -18.98 4.70
C ASN A 217 1.27 -19.60 4.45
N ASN A 218 0.50 -19.00 3.54
CA ASN A 218 -0.80 -19.48 3.09
C ASN A 218 -1.01 -19.16 1.60
N GLU A 219 -2.17 -19.54 1.08
CA GLU A 219 -2.54 -19.40 -0.33
C GLU A 219 -2.72 -17.94 -0.78
N GLN A 220 -2.77 -16.96 0.11
CA GLN A 220 -3.10 -15.58 -0.26
C GLN A 220 -1.89 -14.66 -0.41
N HIS A 221 -0.71 -15.06 0.06
CA HIS A 221 0.54 -14.30 -0.02
C HIS A 221 0.48 -12.91 0.65
N SER A 222 -0.25 -11.95 0.09
CA SER A 222 -0.33 -10.57 0.59
C SER A 222 -1.74 -9.97 0.36
N PRO A 223 -2.78 -10.45 1.08
CA PRO A 223 -4.13 -9.94 0.92
C PRO A 223 -4.27 -8.52 1.54
N PHE A 224 -5.32 -7.78 1.15
CA PHE A 224 -5.57 -6.42 1.65
C PHE A 224 -5.68 -6.36 3.17
N TRP A 225 -6.42 -7.29 3.80
CA TRP A 225 -6.59 -7.32 5.25
C TRP A 225 -5.27 -7.53 6.01
N PHE A 226 -4.28 -8.19 5.41
CA PHE A 226 -2.97 -8.38 6.04
C PHE A 226 -2.18 -7.08 6.07
N ALA A 227 -2.25 -6.27 5.01
CA ALA A 227 -1.67 -4.93 5.00
C ALA A 227 -2.32 -4.01 6.06
N GLU A 228 -3.66 -4.05 6.17
CA GLU A 228 -4.42 -3.28 7.16
C GLU A 228 -4.04 -3.68 8.60
N ASN A 229 -4.06 -4.98 8.91
CA ASN A 229 -3.69 -5.48 10.23
C ASN A 229 -2.22 -5.19 10.57
N SER A 230 -1.31 -5.26 9.59
CA SER A 230 0.11 -4.99 9.80
C SER A 230 0.37 -3.54 10.19
N ILE A 231 -0.26 -2.58 9.52
CA ILE A 231 -0.18 -1.17 9.91
C ILE A 231 -0.74 -0.97 11.32
N ASP A 232 -1.94 -1.50 11.59
CA ASP A 232 -2.59 -1.32 12.90
C ASP A 232 -1.81 -1.99 14.03
N TYR A 233 -1.17 -3.12 13.79
CA TYR A 233 -0.30 -3.80 14.76
C TYR A 233 0.86 -2.88 15.21
N TRP A 234 1.61 -2.32 14.27
CA TRP A 234 2.76 -1.47 14.62
C TRP A 234 2.32 -0.14 15.21
N LYS A 235 1.18 0.43 14.79
CA LYS A 235 0.57 1.58 15.47
C LYS A 235 0.21 1.26 16.93
N ASN A 236 -0.39 0.10 17.17
CA ASN A 236 -0.72 -0.37 18.53
C ASN A 236 0.52 -0.69 19.36
N ARG A 237 1.68 -0.97 18.72
CA ARG A 237 2.99 -1.06 19.35
C ARG A 237 3.61 0.32 19.67
N GLY A 238 2.92 1.42 19.37
CA GLY A 238 3.37 2.79 19.64
C GLY A 238 4.17 3.45 18.50
N VAL A 239 4.32 2.80 17.35
CA VAL A 239 4.99 3.41 16.19
C VAL A 239 4.08 4.49 15.59
N PRO A 240 4.50 5.75 15.51
CA PRO A 240 3.73 6.80 14.89
C PRO A 240 3.62 6.57 13.38
N LYS A 241 2.51 7.00 12.78
CA LYS A 241 2.26 6.74 11.35
C LYS A 241 3.35 7.30 10.42
N GLU A 242 4.02 8.36 10.85
CA GLU A 242 5.12 9.03 10.13
C GLU A 242 6.35 8.14 9.97
N LYS A 243 6.47 7.11 10.84
CA LYS A 243 7.54 6.11 10.80
C LYS A 243 7.10 4.77 10.19
N ILE A 244 5.87 4.63 9.72
CA ILE A 244 5.36 3.39 9.12
C ILE A 244 5.40 3.50 7.60
N VAL A 245 6.01 2.51 6.94
CA VAL A 245 6.00 2.32 5.49
C VAL A 245 5.46 0.92 5.19
N LEU A 246 4.46 0.83 4.33
CA LEU A 246 3.82 -0.45 4.00
C LEU A 246 4.56 -1.15 2.84
N GLY A 247 5.03 -2.36 3.07
CA GLY A 247 5.66 -3.20 2.05
C GLY A 247 4.66 -3.93 1.16
N LEU A 248 4.97 -3.98 -0.12
CA LEU A 248 4.19 -4.62 -1.18
C LEU A 248 5.09 -5.56 -1.99
N PRO A 249 4.63 -6.79 -2.32
CA PRO A 249 5.39 -7.69 -3.17
C PRO A 249 5.12 -7.41 -4.65
N PHE A 250 6.17 -7.44 -5.48
CA PHE A 250 6.08 -7.39 -6.95
C PHE A 250 6.31 -8.77 -7.58
N TYR A 251 6.14 -9.81 -6.78
CA TYR A 251 6.25 -11.22 -7.17
C TYR A 251 5.07 -12.02 -6.63
N ALA A 252 4.96 -13.24 -7.11
CA ALA A 252 3.92 -14.18 -6.72
C ALA A 252 4.42 -15.30 -5.82
N ARG A 253 3.53 -15.85 -4.99
CA ARG A 253 3.74 -17.09 -4.22
C ARG A 253 2.65 -18.10 -4.53
N PRO A 254 2.90 -19.39 -4.43
CA PRO A 254 4.19 -20.05 -4.18
C PRO A 254 5.07 -20.20 -5.43
N SER A 255 4.63 -19.65 -6.59
CA SER A 255 5.31 -19.84 -7.89
C SER A 255 6.65 -19.10 -8.00
N TRP A 256 6.88 -18.04 -7.21
CA TRP A 256 8.02 -17.11 -7.33
C TRP A 256 8.12 -16.39 -8.69
N LYS A 257 7.01 -16.35 -9.44
CA LYS A 257 6.97 -15.60 -10.69
C LYS A 257 7.01 -14.10 -10.40
N GLN A 258 7.86 -13.41 -11.13
CA GLN A 258 7.90 -11.96 -11.16
C GLN A 258 6.61 -11.41 -11.77
N TYR A 259 6.12 -10.26 -11.30
CA TYR A 259 4.93 -9.62 -11.85
C TYR A 259 5.06 -9.37 -13.36
N ARG A 260 6.23 -8.86 -13.82
CA ARG A 260 6.50 -8.63 -15.24
C ARG A 260 6.31 -9.89 -16.12
N HIS A 261 6.62 -11.07 -15.59
CA HIS A 261 6.44 -12.32 -16.32
C HIS A 261 4.97 -12.72 -16.38
N LEU A 262 4.21 -12.54 -15.31
CA LEU A 262 2.76 -12.79 -15.30
C LEU A 262 2.03 -11.89 -16.31
N VAL A 263 2.41 -10.60 -16.39
CA VAL A 263 1.84 -9.65 -17.36
C VAL A 263 2.28 -9.97 -18.79
N ALA A 264 3.50 -10.46 -18.99
CA ALA A 264 3.97 -10.88 -20.32
C ALA A 264 3.25 -12.14 -20.83
N GLU A 265 2.81 -13.04 -19.95
CA GLU A 265 1.99 -14.21 -20.30
C GLU A 265 0.58 -13.80 -20.77
N ASP A 266 -0.05 -12.87 -20.08
CA ASP A 266 -1.36 -12.29 -20.41
C ASP A 266 -1.47 -10.91 -19.76
N ARG A 267 -1.69 -9.86 -20.55
CA ARG A 267 -1.82 -8.48 -20.06
C ARG A 267 -2.98 -8.29 -19.06
N GLU A 268 -4.04 -9.12 -19.16
CA GLU A 268 -5.15 -9.14 -18.20
C GLU A 268 -4.73 -9.61 -16.80
N ASN A 269 -3.60 -10.28 -16.66
CA ASN A 269 -3.06 -10.65 -15.36
C ASN A 269 -2.67 -9.42 -14.53
N ALA A 270 -2.39 -8.28 -15.15
CA ALA A 270 -2.16 -7.01 -14.43
C ALA A 270 -3.33 -6.59 -13.52
N TYR A 271 -4.54 -7.06 -13.80
CA TYR A 271 -5.77 -6.69 -13.08
C TYR A 271 -6.28 -7.79 -12.15
N LYS A 272 -5.53 -8.89 -11.99
CA LYS A 272 -5.86 -10.03 -11.14
C LYS A 272 -4.95 -10.08 -9.92
N ASP A 273 -5.39 -10.78 -8.88
CA ASP A 273 -4.57 -11.10 -7.70
C ASP A 273 -4.19 -12.60 -7.64
N TYR A 274 -4.66 -13.37 -8.63
CA TYR A 274 -4.39 -14.79 -8.74
C TYR A 274 -4.44 -15.26 -10.19
N VAL A 275 -3.51 -16.13 -10.55
CA VAL A 275 -3.49 -16.85 -11.84
C VAL A 275 -3.30 -18.33 -11.57
N THR A 276 -4.16 -19.16 -12.18
CA THR A 276 -3.96 -20.61 -12.16
C THR A 276 -2.73 -20.96 -12.99
N GLY A 277 -1.93 -21.91 -12.52
CA GLY A 277 -0.71 -22.30 -13.23
C GLY A 277 -0.15 -23.61 -12.72
N ASP A 278 0.72 -24.20 -13.52
CA ASP A 278 1.41 -25.44 -13.20
C ASP A 278 2.69 -25.13 -12.39
N PRO A 279 2.93 -25.81 -11.26
CA PRO A 279 2.03 -26.75 -10.60
C PRO A 279 1.14 -26.11 -9.52
N LEU A 280 1.40 -24.86 -9.06
CA LEU A 280 0.89 -24.37 -7.78
C LEU A 280 0.07 -23.07 -7.87
N GLY A 281 -0.09 -22.48 -9.06
CA GLY A 281 -0.70 -21.16 -9.20
C GLY A 281 0.18 -20.02 -8.68
N SER A 282 -0.30 -18.80 -8.86
CA SER A 282 0.41 -17.57 -8.53
C SER A 282 -0.54 -16.59 -7.84
N TYR A 283 -0.36 -16.39 -6.53
CA TYR A 283 -1.01 -15.32 -5.76
C TYR A 283 -0.07 -14.10 -5.73
N TYR A 284 -0.57 -12.95 -6.07
CA TYR A 284 0.19 -11.70 -6.16
C TYR A 284 -0.73 -10.51 -5.92
N ASN A 285 -0.25 -9.29 -6.12
CA ASN A 285 -1.09 -8.10 -6.09
C ASN A 285 -1.09 -7.44 -7.49
N GLY A 286 -2.24 -7.42 -8.14
CA GLY A 286 -2.44 -6.66 -9.37
C GLY A 286 -2.68 -5.17 -9.10
N ILE A 287 -2.79 -4.39 -10.17
CA ILE A 287 -2.88 -2.92 -10.16
C ILE A 287 -3.93 -2.41 -9.17
N ASN A 288 -5.11 -3.02 -9.10
CA ASN A 288 -6.17 -2.51 -8.22
C ASN A 288 -5.87 -2.74 -6.75
N THR A 289 -5.34 -3.91 -6.38
CA THR A 289 -4.90 -4.20 -5.01
C THR A 289 -3.75 -3.30 -4.60
N ILE A 290 -2.81 -3.02 -5.48
CA ILE A 290 -1.73 -2.06 -5.26
C ILE A 290 -2.29 -0.64 -5.03
N LYS A 291 -3.22 -0.16 -5.86
CA LYS A 291 -3.88 1.14 -5.66
C LYS A 291 -4.64 1.22 -4.34
N GLU A 292 -5.35 0.16 -3.97
CA GLU A 292 -6.08 0.08 -2.69
C GLU A 292 -5.13 0.15 -1.49
N LYS A 293 -4.05 -0.62 -1.51
CA LYS A 293 -3.02 -0.59 -0.46
C LYS A 293 -2.28 0.74 -0.42
N THR A 294 -2.09 1.40 -1.56
CA THR A 294 -1.51 2.74 -1.61
C THR A 294 -2.42 3.77 -0.94
N ARG A 295 -3.73 3.72 -1.18
CA ARG A 295 -4.70 4.58 -0.46
C ARG A 295 -4.74 4.29 1.03
N LEU A 296 -4.69 3.00 1.43
CA LEU A 296 -4.59 2.60 2.83
C LEU A 296 -3.34 3.19 3.49
N ALA A 297 -2.18 3.06 2.86
CA ALA A 297 -0.92 3.57 3.36
C ALA A 297 -0.92 5.11 3.42
N PHE A 298 -1.43 5.78 2.41
CA PHE A 298 -1.53 7.24 2.39
C PHE A 298 -2.35 7.79 3.58
N LYS A 299 -3.39 7.09 3.99
CA LYS A 299 -4.21 7.43 5.15
C LYS A 299 -3.52 7.12 6.48
N ASN A 300 -2.89 5.96 6.60
CA ASN A 300 -2.51 5.33 7.87
C ASN A 300 -1.01 5.14 8.08
N ALA A 301 -0.18 5.47 7.10
CA ALA A 301 1.27 5.32 7.08
C ALA A 301 1.94 6.53 6.43
N SER A 302 3.25 6.52 6.25
CA SER A 302 4.04 7.58 5.62
C SER A 302 4.66 7.18 4.29
N GLY A 303 4.36 5.99 3.80
CA GLY A 303 4.94 5.54 2.53
C GLY A 303 4.56 4.12 2.14
N ILE A 304 5.02 3.77 0.96
CA ILE A 304 5.00 2.44 0.37
C ILE A 304 6.43 2.00 0.10
N MET A 305 6.74 0.75 0.40
CA MET A 305 7.96 0.06 -0.04
C MET A 305 7.58 -1.11 -0.93
N MET A 306 8.34 -1.39 -1.96
CA MET A 306 8.12 -2.53 -2.85
C MET A 306 9.34 -3.43 -2.93
N PHE A 307 9.12 -4.74 -2.81
CA PHE A 307 10.10 -5.79 -3.02
C PHE A 307 9.69 -6.63 -4.22
N ASP A 308 10.40 -6.52 -5.38
CA ASP A 308 11.38 -5.47 -5.67
C ASP A 308 11.09 -4.84 -7.05
N ILE A 309 11.68 -3.68 -7.31
CA ILE A 309 11.39 -2.92 -8.54
C ILE A 309 11.90 -3.59 -9.81
N ASN A 310 12.83 -4.53 -9.72
CA ASN A 310 13.31 -5.30 -10.87
C ASN A 310 12.23 -6.26 -11.41
N GLU A 311 11.23 -6.59 -10.61
CA GLU A 311 10.17 -7.53 -10.95
C GLU A 311 8.95 -6.88 -11.59
N ASP A 312 8.94 -5.54 -11.70
CA ASP A 312 7.87 -4.76 -12.33
C ASP A 312 8.00 -4.69 -13.85
N THR A 313 6.92 -4.30 -14.52
CA THR A 313 6.97 -3.81 -15.90
C THR A 313 7.35 -2.32 -15.92
N THR A 314 7.72 -1.79 -17.12
CA THR A 314 8.04 -0.36 -17.26
C THR A 314 7.02 0.39 -18.14
N ASP A 315 5.95 -0.30 -18.55
CA ASP A 315 4.89 0.24 -19.40
C ASP A 315 3.69 0.76 -18.57
N GLU A 316 2.55 0.96 -19.22
CA GLU A 316 1.32 1.44 -18.58
C GLU A 316 0.74 0.48 -17.53
N LEU A 317 1.19 -0.77 -17.47
CA LEU A 317 0.77 -1.78 -16.51
C LEU A 317 1.71 -1.88 -15.30
N SER A 318 2.72 -1.00 -15.18
CA SER A 318 3.64 -0.96 -14.05
C SER A 318 2.92 -0.72 -12.72
N LEU A 319 3.24 -1.54 -11.71
CA LEU A 319 2.74 -1.40 -10.34
C LEU A 319 3.30 -0.14 -9.68
N LEU A 320 4.57 0.20 -9.91
CA LEU A 320 5.18 1.45 -9.44
C LEU A 320 4.47 2.66 -10.04
N LYS A 321 4.11 2.61 -11.33
CA LYS A 321 3.29 3.64 -11.95
C LYS A 321 1.92 3.76 -11.27
N ALA A 322 1.26 2.62 -10.99
CA ALA A 322 -0.03 2.60 -10.31
C ALA A 322 0.05 3.21 -8.89
N ILE A 323 1.14 2.98 -8.15
CA ILE A 323 1.43 3.63 -6.87
C ILE A 323 1.54 5.14 -7.06
N LYS A 324 2.43 5.58 -7.95
CA LYS A 324 2.68 7.02 -8.18
C LYS A 324 1.41 7.76 -8.61
N ASP A 325 0.69 7.23 -9.58
CA ASP A 325 -0.57 7.81 -10.06
C ASP A 325 -1.60 7.93 -8.92
N THR A 326 -1.67 6.92 -8.02
CA THR A 326 -2.57 6.93 -6.87
C THR A 326 -2.15 8.00 -5.84
N VAL A 327 -0.85 8.10 -5.54
CA VAL A 327 -0.32 9.12 -4.64
C VAL A 327 -0.59 10.52 -5.20
N ASP A 328 -0.36 10.75 -6.49
CA ASP A 328 -0.62 12.03 -7.14
C ASP A 328 -2.12 12.38 -7.13
N GLU A 329 -2.98 11.40 -7.39
CA GLU A 329 -4.42 11.56 -7.32
C GLU A 329 -4.86 12.01 -5.92
N VAL A 330 -4.49 11.25 -4.88
CA VAL A 330 -4.93 11.55 -3.50
C VAL A 330 -4.30 12.83 -2.95
N SER A 331 -3.06 13.14 -3.33
CA SER A 331 -2.36 14.38 -2.97
C SER A 331 -3.03 15.64 -3.54
N SER A 332 -3.73 15.51 -4.66
CA SER A 332 -4.48 16.60 -5.28
C SER A 332 -5.81 16.92 -4.61
N MET A 333 -6.25 16.08 -3.67
CA MET A 333 -7.54 16.20 -2.96
C MET A 333 -7.38 16.96 -1.65
N SER A 334 -8.49 17.53 -1.16
CA SER A 334 -8.59 17.88 0.26
C SER A 334 -8.85 16.60 1.08
N LEU A 335 -8.51 16.63 2.37
CA LEU A 335 -8.81 15.51 3.29
C LEU A 335 -10.29 15.11 3.25
N ASP A 336 -11.20 16.09 3.28
CA ASP A 336 -12.66 15.85 3.20
C ASP A 336 -13.07 15.18 1.87
N ALA A 337 -12.44 15.57 0.75
CA ALA A 337 -12.70 14.94 -0.54
C ALA A 337 -12.16 13.51 -0.60
N PHE A 338 -10.98 13.27 -0.04
CA PHE A 338 -10.37 11.94 0.06
C PHE A 338 -11.22 11.01 0.93
N ASP A 339 -11.65 11.46 2.12
CA ASP A 339 -12.46 10.68 3.05
C ASP A 339 -13.88 10.37 2.52
N LYS A 340 -14.36 11.12 1.54
CA LYS A 340 -15.69 10.91 0.91
C LYS A 340 -15.65 10.15 -0.41
N LYS A 341 -14.51 10.12 -1.08
CA LYS A 341 -14.40 9.50 -2.40
C LYS A 341 -14.60 7.99 -2.31
N LEU A 342 -15.42 7.45 -3.21
CA LEU A 342 -15.66 6.03 -3.38
C LEU A 342 -14.96 5.53 -4.64
N TYR A 343 -14.31 4.40 -4.55
CA TYR A 343 -13.67 3.71 -5.65
C TYR A 343 -14.40 2.41 -5.96
N PHE A 344 -14.43 2.04 -7.22
CA PHE A 344 -15.15 0.84 -7.68
C PHE A 344 -14.28 0.04 -8.62
N VAL A 345 -14.23 -1.27 -8.39
CA VAL A 345 -13.52 -2.24 -9.24
C VAL A 345 -14.53 -3.31 -9.64
N VAL A 346 -14.70 -3.53 -10.93
CA VAL A 346 -15.65 -4.50 -11.49
C VAL A 346 -14.88 -5.53 -12.31
N ASN A 347 -14.85 -6.79 -11.87
CA ASN A 347 -14.06 -7.86 -12.48
C ASN A 347 -12.62 -7.44 -12.78
N GLY A 348 -11.94 -6.82 -11.80
CA GLY A 348 -10.57 -6.36 -11.92
C GLY A 348 -10.38 -5.03 -12.66
N HIS A 349 -11.39 -4.41 -13.22
CA HIS A 349 -11.28 -3.14 -13.93
C HIS A 349 -11.89 -1.98 -13.15
N GLU A 350 -11.19 -0.85 -13.09
CA GLU A 350 -11.65 0.33 -12.36
C GLU A 350 -12.85 0.99 -13.06
N LEU A 351 -13.92 1.20 -12.30
CA LEU A 351 -15.08 1.95 -12.74
C LEU A 351 -14.99 3.39 -12.25
N THR A 352 -14.64 4.30 -13.13
CA THR A 352 -14.49 5.73 -12.83
C THR A 352 -15.75 6.52 -13.17
N PHE A 353 -16.19 7.37 -12.24
CA PHE A 353 -17.25 8.36 -12.45
C PHE A 353 -16.63 9.76 -12.56
N ARG A 354 -17.01 10.53 -13.60
CA ARG A 354 -16.46 11.86 -13.86
C ARG A 354 -17.56 12.90 -13.93
N HIS A 355 -17.37 14.01 -13.22
CA HIS A 355 -18.33 15.12 -13.21
C HIS A 355 -18.60 15.73 -14.60
N ASN A 356 -17.57 15.84 -15.43
CA ASN A 356 -17.64 16.42 -16.77
C ASN A 356 -18.34 15.54 -17.82
N GLU A 357 -18.54 14.24 -17.53
CA GLU A 357 -19.22 13.31 -18.45
C GLU A 357 -20.74 13.24 -18.22
N ASN A 358 -21.27 14.08 -17.35
CA ASN A 358 -22.69 14.15 -17.00
C ASN A 358 -23.29 12.78 -16.59
N MET A 359 -22.48 11.93 -15.94
CA MET A 359 -22.86 10.56 -15.58
C MET A 359 -23.52 10.46 -14.21
N GLY A 360 -23.38 11.49 -13.38
CA GLY A 360 -23.68 11.46 -11.94
C GLY A 360 -22.55 10.87 -11.13
N MET A 361 -22.55 11.15 -9.83
CA MET A 361 -21.51 10.65 -8.88
C MET A 361 -22.16 9.71 -7.88
N PRO A 362 -21.53 8.57 -7.56
CA PRO A 362 -21.95 7.70 -6.48
C PRO A 362 -22.03 8.45 -5.16
N PHE A 363 -22.93 8.04 -4.29
CA PHE A 363 -23.03 8.58 -2.93
C PHE A 363 -23.56 7.52 -1.96
N ILE A 364 -23.37 7.77 -0.68
CA ILE A 364 -23.96 6.97 0.41
C ILE A 364 -25.23 7.69 0.88
N ASP A 365 -26.35 6.94 0.94
CA ASP A 365 -27.64 7.48 1.39
C ASP A 365 -27.75 7.53 2.92
N GLU A 366 -28.89 8.02 3.41
CA GLU A 366 -29.21 8.11 4.85
C GLU A 366 -29.27 6.77 5.58
N ASN A 367 -29.40 5.65 4.84
CA ASN A 367 -29.40 4.29 5.36
C ASN A 367 -28.01 3.64 5.29
N ASN A 368 -26.95 4.41 5.00
CA ASN A 368 -25.59 3.92 4.77
C ASN A 368 -25.49 2.90 3.61
N ARG A 369 -26.25 3.12 2.54
CA ARG A 369 -26.22 2.30 1.32
C ARG A 369 -25.60 3.08 0.17
N THR A 370 -24.72 2.41 -0.58
CA THR A 370 -24.09 3.00 -1.76
C THR A 370 -25.09 2.98 -2.93
N LEU A 371 -25.42 4.18 -3.42
CA LEU A 371 -26.17 4.39 -4.64
C LEU A 371 -25.24 4.83 -5.77
N ILE A 372 -25.39 4.19 -6.93
CA ILE A 372 -24.57 4.47 -8.12
C ILE A 372 -25.45 4.79 -9.32
N PRO A 373 -24.98 5.66 -10.26
CA PRO A 373 -25.66 5.86 -11.52
C PRO A 373 -25.82 4.53 -12.27
N VAL A 374 -27.03 4.25 -12.78
CA VAL A 374 -27.44 2.91 -13.23
C VAL A 374 -26.68 2.39 -14.46
N ARG A 375 -26.45 3.25 -15.46
CA ARG A 375 -26.10 2.79 -16.82
C ARG A 375 -24.70 2.22 -16.89
N LYS A 376 -23.67 3.02 -16.62
CA LYS A 376 -22.28 2.65 -16.81
C LYS A 376 -21.85 1.36 -16.07
N PRO A 377 -22.18 1.18 -14.78
CA PRO A 377 -21.81 -0.04 -14.05
C PRO A 377 -22.45 -1.29 -14.65
N LEU A 378 -23.73 -1.22 -15.07
CA LEU A 378 -24.44 -2.36 -15.64
C LEU A 378 -23.98 -2.67 -17.07
N GLU A 379 -23.70 -1.65 -17.88
CA GLU A 379 -23.10 -1.83 -19.21
C GLU A 379 -21.71 -2.46 -19.12
N MET A 380 -20.91 -2.09 -18.09
CA MET A 380 -19.58 -2.66 -17.87
C MET A 380 -19.61 -4.17 -17.61
N ILE A 381 -20.65 -4.68 -16.97
CA ILE A 381 -20.85 -6.13 -16.82
C ILE A 381 -21.56 -6.77 -18.03
N GLY A 382 -21.83 -6.01 -19.09
CA GLY A 382 -22.49 -6.50 -20.31
C GLY A 382 -24.01 -6.67 -20.16
N ALA A 383 -24.65 -5.93 -19.26
CA ALA A 383 -26.10 -5.88 -19.15
C ALA A 383 -26.70 -4.82 -20.08
N GLU A 384 -27.81 -5.16 -20.74
CA GLU A 384 -28.63 -4.20 -21.48
C GLU A 384 -29.55 -3.46 -20.50
N VAL A 385 -29.54 -2.12 -20.56
CA VAL A 385 -30.30 -1.27 -19.63
C VAL A 385 -31.33 -0.44 -20.39
N SER A 386 -32.60 -0.51 -19.98
CA SER A 386 -33.71 0.30 -20.49
C SER A 386 -34.48 0.96 -19.35
N TYR A 387 -35.21 2.04 -19.65
CA TYR A 387 -36.06 2.74 -18.70
C TYR A 387 -37.45 2.95 -19.29
N ASP A 388 -38.47 2.49 -18.58
CA ASP A 388 -39.87 2.72 -18.87
C ASP A 388 -40.35 3.94 -18.10
N GLU A 389 -40.47 5.08 -18.78
CA GLU A 389 -40.90 6.35 -18.19
C GLU A 389 -42.35 6.30 -17.67
N LYS A 390 -43.21 5.51 -18.33
CA LYS A 390 -44.63 5.43 -17.96
C LYS A 390 -44.84 4.71 -16.63
N ASN A 391 -44.08 3.65 -16.41
CA ASN A 391 -44.18 2.83 -15.20
C ASN A 391 -43.10 3.17 -14.17
N ASN A 392 -42.13 4.04 -14.51
CA ASN A 392 -40.97 4.38 -13.67
C ASN A 392 -40.15 3.13 -13.28
N ILE A 393 -39.85 2.26 -14.23
CA ILE A 393 -39.09 1.02 -14.00
C ILE A 393 -37.82 1.04 -14.86
N VAL A 394 -36.66 0.80 -14.23
CA VAL A 394 -35.43 0.41 -14.92
C VAL A 394 -35.46 -1.10 -15.11
N THR A 395 -35.22 -1.56 -16.33
CA THR A 395 -35.01 -2.97 -16.65
C THR A 395 -33.57 -3.18 -17.08
N ALA A 396 -32.90 -4.14 -16.45
CA ALA A 396 -31.54 -4.56 -16.80
C ALA A 396 -31.55 -6.06 -17.13
N LYS A 397 -30.93 -6.43 -18.26
CA LYS A 397 -30.88 -7.82 -18.73
C LYS A 397 -29.47 -8.27 -19.01
N LYS A 398 -29.09 -9.43 -18.49
CA LYS A 398 -27.83 -10.09 -18.77
C LYS A 398 -28.02 -11.60 -18.83
N LYS A 399 -27.70 -12.22 -19.99
CA LYS A 399 -27.95 -13.65 -20.21
C LYS A 399 -29.41 -14.01 -19.90
N ASN A 400 -29.63 -14.91 -18.95
CA ASN A 400 -30.95 -15.39 -18.49
C ASN A 400 -31.51 -14.66 -17.26
N ILE A 401 -30.85 -13.59 -16.81
CA ILE A 401 -31.28 -12.79 -15.66
C ILE A 401 -31.88 -11.48 -16.15
N THR A 402 -33.10 -11.18 -15.66
CA THR A 402 -33.78 -9.89 -15.85
C THR A 402 -34.04 -9.27 -14.48
N LEU A 403 -33.55 -8.07 -14.29
CA LEU A 403 -33.85 -7.23 -13.12
C LEU A 403 -34.85 -6.15 -13.51
N GLU A 404 -35.92 -5.99 -12.73
CA GLU A 404 -36.81 -4.85 -12.78
C GLU A 404 -36.66 -4.06 -11.49
N ILE A 405 -36.33 -2.77 -11.62
CA ILE A 405 -35.99 -1.89 -10.53
C ILE A 405 -36.97 -0.71 -10.53
N PRO A 406 -38.08 -0.84 -9.82
CA PRO A 406 -39.08 0.23 -9.72
C PRO A 406 -38.53 1.41 -8.91
N ILE A 407 -38.63 2.61 -9.46
CA ILE A 407 -38.15 3.84 -8.82
C ILE A 407 -39.00 4.17 -7.58
N ASN A 408 -38.36 4.60 -6.51
CA ASN A 408 -38.95 4.95 -5.22
C ASN A 408 -39.61 3.77 -4.49
N LYS A 409 -39.30 2.52 -4.87
CA LYS A 409 -39.76 1.32 -4.15
C LYS A 409 -38.60 0.67 -3.41
N ASP A 410 -38.96 -0.01 -2.31
CA ASP A 410 -38.03 -0.75 -1.44
C ASP A 410 -37.87 -2.22 -1.84
N TYR A 411 -37.93 -2.49 -3.14
CA TYR A 411 -37.75 -3.82 -3.72
C TYR A 411 -37.25 -3.74 -5.15
N ILE A 412 -36.61 -4.82 -5.60
CA ILE A 412 -36.36 -5.13 -7.01
C ILE A 412 -37.04 -6.47 -7.33
N GLN A 413 -37.20 -6.76 -8.63
CA GLN A 413 -37.61 -8.10 -9.08
C GLN A 413 -36.46 -8.74 -9.83
N VAL A 414 -36.13 -9.98 -9.49
CA VAL A 414 -35.14 -10.82 -10.15
C VAL A 414 -35.88 -11.96 -10.83
N ASN A 415 -35.95 -11.96 -12.15
CA ASN A 415 -36.75 -12.92 -12.93
C ASN A 415 -38.22 -13.02 -12.46
N GLY A 416 -38.81 -11.92 -11.99
CA GLY A 416 -40.15 -11.83 -11.48
C GLY A 416 -40.33 -12.12 -9.96
N GLU A 417 -39.29 -12.58 -9.29
CA GLU A 417 -39.27 -12.76 -7.84
C GLU A 417 -38.92 -11.48 -7.10
N ILE A 418 -39.67 -11.12 -6.07
CA ILE A 418 -39.48 -9.88 -5.30
C ILE A 418 -38.36 -10.07 -4.29
N VAL A 419 -37.32 -9.21 -4.37
CA VAL A 419 -36.26 -9.06 -3.39
C VAL A 419 -36.40 -7.71 -2.68
N LYS A 420 -36.70 -7.73 -1.38
CA LYS A 420 -36.84 -6.52 -0.55
C LYS A 420 -35.49 -5.88 -0.28
N MET A 421 -35.47 -4.55 -0.26
CA MET A 421 -34.31 -3.71 0.02
C MET A 421 -34.57 -2.85 1.27
N ASP A 422 -33.50 -2.43 1.91
CA ASP A 422 -33.54 -1.43 3.00
C ASP A 422 -33.24 0.01 2.51
N THR A 423 -33.25 0.20 1.21
CA THR A 423 -33.12 1.47 0.50
C THR A 423 -33.93 1.45 -0.78
N LYS A 424 -33.86 2.49 -1.60
CA LYS A 424 -34.66 2.64 -2.82
C LYS A 424 -33.81 3.08 -4.00
N ALA A 425 -34.16 2.65 -5.20
CA ALA A 425 -33.70 3.30 -6.41
C ALA A 425 -34.39 4.68 -6.54
N ILE A 426 -33.64 5.71 -6.90
CA ILE A 426 -34.16 7.08 -6.96
C ILE A 426 -33.74 7.80 -8.24
N ILE A 427 -34.46 8.86 -8.61
CA ILE A 427 -34.02 9.84 -9.59
C ILE A 427 -33.52 11.07 -8.84
N LYS A 428 -32.27 11.51 -9.14
CA LYS A 428 -31.65 12.69 -8.57
C LYS A 428 -30.91 13.43 -9.69
N SER A 429 -31.23 14.72 -9.88
CA SER A 429 -30.62 15.55 -10.94
C SER A 429 -30.68 14.87 -12.32
N ASP A 430 -31.86 14.41 -12.70
CA ASP A 430 -32.18 13.70 -13.96
C ASP A 430 -31.35 12.43 -14.21
N ARG A 431 -30.88 11.78 -13.16
CA ARG A 431 -30.15 10.53 -13.19
C ARG A 431 -30.80 9.49 -12.28
N THR A 432 -30.89 8.28 -12.80
CA THR A 432 -31.34 7.15 -11.99
C THR A 432 -30.18 6.55 -11.23
N TYR A 433 -30.35 6.45 -9.92
CA TYR A 433 -29.42 5.80 -8.99
C TYR A 433 -30.03 4.52 -8.46
N ILE A 434 -29.22 3.48 -8.43
CA ILE A 434 -29.62 2.16 -7.99
C ILE A 434 -28.82 1.74 -6.75
N PRO A 435 -29.42 0.98 -5.83
CA PRO A 435 -28.70 0.38 -4.73
C PRO A 435 -27.72 -0.69 -5.24
N LEU A 436 -26.43 -0.40 -5.15
CA LEU A 436 -25.36 -1.19 -5.76
C LEU A 436 -25.47 -2.67 -5.41
N ARG A 437 -25.51 -3.01 -4.10
CA ARG A 437 -25.47 -4.38 -3.62
C ARG A 437 -26.60 -5.22 -4.18
N TYR A 438 -27.84 -4.80 -4.00
CA TYR A 438 -29.02 -5.56 -4.42
C TYR A 438 -29.06 -5.83 -5.92
N VAL A 439 -28.60 -4.89 -6.72
CA VAL A 439 -28.59 -5.02 -8.19
C VAL A 439 -27.49 -5.97 -8.66
N PHE A 440 -26.29 -5.86 -8.11
CA PHE A 440 -25.20 -6.73 -8.52
C PHE A 440 -25.33 -8.15 -7.97
N GLU A 441 -25.79 -8.33 -6.73
CA GLU A 441 -26.14 -9.65 -6.19
C GLU A 441 -27.28 -10.31 -6.99
N GLY A 442 -28.25 -9.51 -7.49
CA GLY A 442 -29.29 -9.99 -8.39
C GLY A 442 -28.75 -10.54 -9.71
N PHE A 443 -27.55 -10.13 -10.14
CA PHE A 443 -26.82 -10.71 -11.26
C PHE A 443 -25.80 -11.78 -10.85
N ASN A 444 -25.81 -12.24 -9.61
CA ASN A 444 -24.89 -13.22 -9.02
C ASN A 444 -23.44 -12.73 -8.94
N TYR A 445 -23.22 -11.42 -8.70
CA TYR A 445 -21.93 -10.87 -8.39
C TYR A 445 -21.68 -10.86 -6.88
N ASN A 446 -20.45 -11.12 -6.47
CA ASN A 446 -20.00 -10.91 -5.11
C ASN A 446 -19.61 -9.44 -4.89
N ILE A 447 -19.95 -8.89 -3.71
CA ILE A 447 -19.65 -7.50 -3.36
C ILE A 447 -18.82 -7.47 -2.10
N GLU A 448 -17.63 -6.92 -2.19
CA GLU A 448 -16.75 -6.67 -1.05
C GLU A 448 -16.56 -5.18 -0.82
N TRP A 449 -16.50 -4.78 0.45
CA TRP A 449 -16.25 -3.40 0.85
C TRP A 449 -14.97 -3.30 1.66
N HIS A 450 -13.97 -2.61 1.13
CA HIS A 450 -12.73 -2.27 1.81
C HIS A 450 -12.83 -0.85 2.39
N GLY A 451 -13.15 -0.76 3.68
CA GLY A 451 -13.50 0.50 4.34
C GLY A 451 -12.37 1.52 4.36
N GLU A 452 -11.15 1.08 4.66
CA GLU A 452 -10.00 1.97 4.76
C GLU A 452 -9.55 2.56 3.40
N SER A 453 -9.63 1.79 2.32
CA SER A 453 -9.38 2.26 0.96
C SER A 453 -10.61 2.86 0.28
N ARG A 454 -11.79 2.75 0.91
CA ARG A 454 -13.11 3.15 0.40
C ARG A 454 -13.42 2.56 -0.99
N THR A 455 -13.04 1.30 -1.18
CA THR A 455 -13.20 0.58 -2.44
C THR A 455 -14.31 -0.46 -2.35
N VAL A 456 -15.20 -0.46 -3.34
CA VAL A 456 -16.19 -1.52 -3.58
C VAL A 456 -15.65 -2.41 -4.69
N ARG A 457 -15.41 -3.68 -4.39
CA ARG A 457 -15.11 -4.73 -5.37
C ARG A 457 -16.37 -5.47 -5.75
N ILE A 458 -16.51 -5.75 -7.03
CA ILE A 458 -17.68 -6.37 -7.67
C ILE A 458 -17.17 -7.45 -8.61
N ASP A 459 -17.23 -8.70 -8.21
CA ASP A 459 -16.63 -9.83 -8.93
C ASP A 459 -17.68 -10.91 -9.25
N SER A 460 -17.57 -11.51 -10.47
CA SER A 460 -18.51 -12.51 -10.99
C SER A 460 -18.18 -13.94 -10.61
#